data_8f68b92cae21f194f9b1ac33b7ab692a
#
_entry.id   8f68b92cae21f194f9b1ac33b7ab692a
#
_cell.length_a   1.000
_cell.length_b   1.000
_cell.length_c   1.000
_cell.angle_alpha   90.00
_cell.angle_beta   90.00
_cell.angle_gamma   90.00
#
_symmetry.space_group_name_H-M   'P 1'
#
loop_
_entity.id
_entity.type
_entity.pdbx_description
1 polymer ?
#
loop_
_entity_poly.entity_id
_entity_poly.type
_entity_poly.pdbx_seq_one_letter_code
_entity_poly.pdbx_strand_id
1 'polypeptide(L)'
;MLLAPEDLTRDLTLDEVILVNENDDEIGFMPKLEAHQKGSLHRAFSVFIFNSKGEMLLQQRAYGKYHSEGLWSNTCCSHPLPNEATESAAVRRLQEEMGIQTPLQFLYSFLYKAELDNGLTEHELDHVFWGTSDHEPIINTSEVANYKYINVEELTRDMRKNPARYTEWFKICIEDVLNKINLTT
;
A
#
# COMPACT_ATOMS: atom_id res chain seq x y z
N MET A 1 2.91 42.91 -4.99
CA MET A 1 3.84 42.09 -4.22
C MET A 1 3.85 40.71 -4.91
N LEU A 2 4.81 40.55 -5.81
CA LEU A 2 4.95 39.33 -6.62
C LEU A 2 5.54 38.27 -5.70
N LEU A 3 4.88 37.12 -5.58
CA LEU A 3 5.38 35.94 -4.90
C LEU A 3 6.62 35.42 -5.64
N ALA A 4 7.65 35.08 -4.89
CA ALA A 4 8.92 34.61 -5.39
C ALA A 4 8.78 33.26 -6.13
N PRO A 5 9.62 32.99 -7.17
CA PRO A 5 9.53 31.77 -7.98
C PRO A 5 10.18 30.54 -7.34
N GLU A 6 10.21 30.43 -6.01
CA GLU A 6 10.91 29.32 -5.30
C GLU A 6 10.03 28.12 -4.96
N ASP A 7 8.73 28.14 -5.35
CA ASP A 7 7.80 27.07 -5.02
C ASP A 7 7.43 26.16 -6.23
N LEU A 8 8.21 26.23 -7.32
CA LEU A 8 7.96 25.48 -8.57
C LEU A 8 8.92 24.31 -8.81
N THR A 9 9.78 23.99 -7.87
CA THR A 9 10.56 22.74 -7.89
C THR A 9 10.06 21.77 -6.86
N ARG A 10 8.74 21.52 -6.84
CA ARG A 10 8.23 20.27 -6.29
C ARG A 10 8.86 19.18 -7.14
N ASP A 11 9.69 18.36 -6.52
CA ASP A 11 10.41 17.30 -7.22
C ASP A 11 9.38 16.38 -7.90
N LEU A 12 9.18 16.57 -9.20
CA LEU A 12 8.19 15.84 -10.00
C LEU A 12 8.43 14.33 -9.97
N THR A 13 9.63 13.90 -9.58
CA THR A 13 10.00 12.49 -9.45
C THR A 13 9.33 11.82 -8.23
N LEU A 14 8.89 12.58 -7.23
CA LEU A 14 8.21 12.07 -6.03
C LEU A 14 6.79 11.54 -6.29
N ASP A 15 6.21 11.88 -7.42
CA ASP A 15 4.87 11.41 -7.82
C ASP A 15 4.90 10.41 -8.98
N GLU A 16 6.09 9.93 -9.40
CA GLU A 16 6.24 8.94 -10.46
C GLU A 16 6.24 7.51 -9.92
N VAL A 17 5.64 6.60 -10.70
CA VAL A 17 5.68 5.15 -10.47
C VAL A 17 6.58 4.47 -11.52
N ILE A 18 7.13 3.34 -11.15
CA ILE A 18 7.97 2.51 -12.02
C ILE A 18 7.05 1.66 -12.90
N LEU A 19 7.03 1.90 -14.21
CA LEU A 19 6.34 1.02 -15.15
C LEU A 19 7.12 -0.27 -15.32
N VAL A 20 6.41 -1.39 -15.33
CA VAL A 20 7.01 -2.72 -15.48
C VAL A 20 6.27 -3.55 -16.52
N ASN A 21 6.91 -4.62 -17.00
CA ASN A 21 6.25 -5.68 -17.71
C ASN A 21 5.78 -6.80 -16.72
N GLU A 22 5.16 -7.85 -17.23
CA GLU A 22 4.68 -8.99 -16.41
C GLU A 22 5.80 -9.80 -15.73
N ASN A 23 7.06 -9.63 -16.17
CA ASN A 23 8.24 -10.24 -15.56
C ASN A 23 8.92 -9.35 -14.52
N ASP A 24 8.30 -8.20 -14.17
CA ASP A 24 8.87 -7.18 -13.28
C ASP A 24 10.10 -6.43 -13.83
N ASP A 25 10.35 -6.50 -15.12
CA ASP A 25 11.38 -5.70 -15.76
C ASP A 25 10.91 -4.24 -15.87
N GLU A 26 11.73 -3.30 -15.45
CA GLU A 26 11.47 -1.88 -15.56
C GLU A 26 11.47 -1.43 -17.03
N ILE A 27 10.40 -0.76 -17.46
CA ILE A 27 10.22 -0.28 -18.83
C ILE A 27 10.06 1.25 -18.93
N GLY A 28 10.09 1.96 -17.82
CA GLY A 28 9.99 3.41 -17.77
C GLY A 28 9.36 3.93 -16.49
N PHE A 29 9.01 5.21 -16.50
CA PHE A 29 8.36 5.91 -15.39
C PHE A 29 7.15 6.68 -15.91
N MET A 30 6.18 6.94 -15.01
CA MET A 30 5.00 7.71 -15.34
C MET A 30 4.47 8.40 -14.09
N PRO A 31 3.92 9.63 -14.21
CA PRO A 31 3.18 10.23 -13.09
C PRO A 31 2.11 9.29 -12.57
N LYS A 32 2.06 9.13 -11.25
CA LYS A 32 1.19 8.16 -10.56
C LYS A 32 -0.28 8.28 -10.98
N LEU A 33 -0.81 9.50 -11.00
CA LEU A 33 -2.21 9.72 -11.40
C LEU A 33 -2.46 9.30 -12.85
N GLU A 34 -1.51 9.58 -13.75
CA GLU A 34 -1.60 9.20 -15.16
C GLU A 34 -1.57 7.68 -15.34
N ALA A 35 -0.73 6.98 -14.56
CA ALA A 35 -0.68 5.52 -14.57
C ALA A 35 -2.03 4.90 -14.19
N HIS A 36 -2.69 5.43 -13.17
CA HIS A 36 -4.04 4.98 -12.76
C HIS A 36 -5.13 5.38 -13.76
N GLN A 37 -5.04 6.54 -14.41
CA GLN A 37 -5.97 6.95 -15.45
C GLN A 37 -5.89 6.06 -16.70
N LYS A 38 -4.68 5.65 -17.07
CA LYS A 38 -4.41 4.80 -18.24
C LYS A 38 -4.53 3.30 -17.93
N GLY A 39 -4.53 2.91 -16.66
CA GLY A 39 -4.42 1.52 -16.24
C GLY A 39 -3.09 0.88 -16.65
N SER A 40 -2.01 1.66 -16.64
CA SER A 40 -0.67 1.19 -16.97
C SER A 40 -0.12 0.29 -15.89
N LEU A 41 0.49 -0.86 -16.27
CA LEU A 41 1.11 -1.77 -15.32
C LEU A 41 2.31 -1.11 -14.66
N HIS A 42 2.31 -1.05 -13.33
CA HIS A 42 3.37 -0.43 -12.55
C HIS A 42 3.66 -1.22 -11.28
N ARG A 43 4.85 -1.00 -10.72
CA ARG A 43 5.32 -1.67 -9.52
C ARG A 43 4.73 -1.04 -8.27
N ALA A 44 4.22 -1.89 -7.38
CA ALA A 44 3.68 -1.51 -6.10
C ALA A 44 4.16 -2.44 -4.98
N PHE A 45 3.84 -2.11 -3.75
CA PHE A 45 4.04 -3.00 -2.62
C PHE A 45 2.93 -2.89 -1.59
N SER A 46 2.69 -4.00 -0.90
CA SER A 46 1.80 -4.12 0.24
C SER A 46 2.54 -4.66 1.46
N VAL A 47 2.37 -4.01 2.60
CA VAL A 47 2.98 -4.39 3.88
C VAL A 47 1.90 -4.87 4.84
N PHE A 48 2.17 -5.98 5.52
CA PHE A 48 1.32 -6.60 6.54
C PHE A 48 2.08 -6.72 7.85
N ILE A 49 1.63 -6.01 8.89
CA ILE A 49 2.23 -6.07 10.23
C ILE A 49 1.30 -6.81 11.16
N PHE A 50 1.88 -7.72 11.95
CA PHE A 50 1.20 -8.45 13.01
C PHE A 50 1.84 -8.11 14.36
N ASN A 51 1.05 -8.13 15.42
CA ASN A 51 1.58 -8.03 16.77
C ASN A 51 1.90 -9.42 17.36
N SER A 52 2.48 -9.46 18.55
CA SER A 52 2.81 -10.72 19.26
C SER A 52 1.61 -11.58 19.62
N LYS A 53 0.38 -11.02 19.53
CA LYS A 53 -0.88 -11.75 19.72
C LYS A 53 -1.42 -12.36 18.44
N GLY A 54 -0.75 -12.17 17.30
CA GLY A 54 -1.20 -12.59 15.98
C GLY A 54 -2.33 -11.75 15.40
N GLU A 55 -2.59 -10.55 15.95
CA GLU A 55 -3.54 -9.61 15.38
C GLU A 55 -2.88 -8.81 14.27
N MET A 56 -3.60 -8.58 13.17
CA MET A 56 -3.16 -7.78 12.04
C MET A 56 -3.42 -6.29 12.28
N LEU A 57 -2.42 -5.46 11.99
CA LEU A 57 -2.57 -4.01 11.97
C LEU A 57 -3.16 -3.55 10.65
N LEU A 58 -4.35 -2.96 10.71
CA LEU A 58 -5.00 -2.31 9.59
C LEU A 58 -4.85 -0.79 9.68
N GLN A 59 -4.80 -0.13 8.51
CA GLN A 59 -4.99 1.31 8.39
C GLN A 59 -6.36 1.63 7.76
N GLN A 60 -6.94 2.75 8.15
CA GLN A 60 -8.03 3.39 7.43
C GLN A 60 -7.44 4.53 6.62
N ARG A 61 -7.63 4.52 5.30
CA ARG A 61 -7.11 5.55 4.40
C ARG A 61 -7.67 6.92 4.76
N ALA A 62 -6.82 7.95 4.71
CA ALA A 62 -7.24 9.31 4.97
C ALA A 62 -8.37 9.75 4.01
N TYR A 63 -9.25 10.59 4.52
CA TYR A 63 -10.24 11.28 3.69
C TYR A 63 -9.54 12.32 2.82
N GLY A 64 -10.03 12.50 1.58
CA GLY A 64 -9.39 13.36 0.59
C GLY A 64 -8.35 12.67 -0.30
N LYS A 65 -8.14 11.35 -0.14
CA LYS A 65 -7.40 10.56 -1.13
C LYS A 65 -8.18 10.52 -2.45
N TYR A 66 -7.48 10.56 -3.58
CA TYR A 66 -8.10 10.62 -4.92
C TYR A 66 -8.85 9.34 -5.31
N HIS A 67 -8.65 8.23 -4.59
CA HIS A 67 -9.45 6.99 -4.67
C HIS A 67 -9.51 6.27 -3.34
N SER A 68 -10.52 5.44 -3.14
CA SER A 68 -10.68 4.54 -1.99
C SER A 68 -10.54 5.23 -0.62
N GLU A 69 -10.97 6.51 -0.53
CA GLU A 69 -10.89 7.28 0.71
C GLU A 69 -11.74 6.65 1.83
N GLY A 70 -11.23 6.68 3.06
CA GLY A 70 -11.93 6.17 4.22
C GLY A 70 -12.06 4.65 4.30
N LEU A 71 -11.57 3.89 3.30
CA LEU A 71 -11.60 2.43 3.32
C LEU A 71 -10.51 1.86 4.21
N TRP A 72 -10.78 0.70 4.80
CA TRP A 72 -9.82 -0.10 5.52
C TRP A 72 -8.93 -0.89 4.57
N SER A 73 -7.65 -0.98 4.89
CA SER A 73 -6.64 -1.68 4.12
C SER A 73 -5.63 -2.40 5.02
N ASN A 74 -4.72 -3.14 4.42
CA ASN A 74 -3.51 -3.66 5.09
C ASN A 74 -2.70 -2.51 5.70
N THR A 75 -1.62 -2.83 6.40
CA THR A 75 -0.89 -1.87 7.23
C THR A 75 -0.33 -0.68 6.44
N CYS A 76 0.24 -0.92 5.26
CA CYS A 76 0.75 0.12 4.36
C CYS A 76 0.77 -0.42 2.93
N CYS A 77 0.46 0.42 1.96
CA CYS A 77 0.62 0.12 0.53
C CYS A 77 0.97 1.39 -0.23
N SER A 78 1.94 1.28 -1.12
CA SER A 78 2.45 2.42 -1.89
C SER A 78 3.30 1.93 -3.07
N HIS A 79 4.10 2.82 -3.63
CA HIS A 79 4.95 2.58 -4.78
C HIS A 79 6.39 2.94 -4.46
N PRO A 80 7.38 2.19 -4.99
CA PRO A 80 8.77 2.61 -4.95
C PRO A 80 8.94 3.84 -5.85
N LEU A 81 9.85 4.73 -5.45
CA LEU A 81 10.28 5.85 -6.28
C LEU A 81 11.20 5.35 -7.41
N PRO A 82 11.37 6.12 -8.49
CA PRO A 82 12.39 5.83 -9.50
C PRO A 82 13.76 5.55 -8.86
N ASN A 83 14.39 4.44 -9.28
CA ASN A 83 15.66 3.95 -8.75
C ASN A 83 15.66 3.53 -7.26
N GLU A 84 14.52 3.40 -6.63
CA GLU A 84 14.38 2.91 -5.25
C GLU A 84 14.11 1.39 -5.26
N ALA A 85 14.83 0.63 -4.43
CA ALA A 85 14.52 -0.77 -4.21
C ALA A 85 13.16 -0.91 -3.50
N THR A 86 12.34 -1.86 -3.95
CA THR A 86 10.96 -2.03 -3.45
C THR A 86 10.90 -2.30 -1.94
N GLU A 87 11.83 -3.10 -1.40
CA GLU A 87 11.94 -3.34 0.04
C GLU A 87 12.26 -2.05 0.81
N SER A 88 13.19 -1.24 0.30
CA SER A 88 13.55 0.06 0.92
C SER A 88 12.35 1.02 0.92
N ALA A 89 11.60 1.05 -0.17
CA ALA A 89 10.36 1.83 -0.27
C ALA A 89 9.31 1.36 0.75
N ALA A 90 9.15 0.04 0.92
CA ALA A 90 8.22 -0.53 1.89
C ALA A 90 8.57 -0.11 3.33
N VAL A 91 9.84 -0.19 3.72
CA VAL A 91 10.33 0.25 5.03
C VAL A 91 10.13 1.76 5.22
N ARG A 92 10.49 2.57 4.23
CA ARG A 92 10.33 4.02 4.25
C ARG A 92 8.86 4.42 4.43
N ARG A 93 7.97 3.89 3.61
CA ARG A 93 6.54 4.25 3.65
C ARG A 93 5.85 3.75 4.91
N LEU A 94 6.20 2.58 5.42
CA LEU A 94 5.70 2.09 6.70
C LEU A 94 6.05 3.07 7.83
N GLN A 95 7.28 3.59 7.84
CA GLN A 95 7.70 4.62 8.79
C GLN A 95 6.95 5.94 8.56
N GLU A 96 6.80 6.39 7.33
CA GLU A 96 6.15 7.67 6.99
C GLU A 96 4.65 7.66 7.30
N GLU A 97 3.94 6.56 7.04
CA GLU A 97 2.49 6.46 7.23
C GLU A 97 2.09 6.04 8.64
N MET A 98 2.80 5.08 9.22
CA MET A 98 2.42 4.41 10.47
C MET A 98 3.39 4.67 11.63
N GLY A 99 4.55 5.29 11.38
CA GLY A 99 5.58 5.50 12.39
C GLY A 99 6.25 4.22 12.90
N ILE A 100 6.14 3.12 12.14
CA ILE A 100 6.68 1.81 12.53
C ILE A 100 7.98 1.53 11.79
N GLN A 101 8.98 1.08 12.55
CA GLN A 101 10.23 0.53 12.02
C GLN A 101 10.37 -0.92 12.49
N THR A 102 10.38 -1.84 11.56
CA THR A 102 10.59 -3.27 11.82
C THR A 102 11.19 -3.93 10.59
N PRO A 103 12.00 -4.99 10.74
CA PRO A 103 12.41 -5.79 9.60
C PRO A 103 11.22 -6.33 8.83
N LEU A 104 11.27 -6.21 7.52
CA LEU A 104 10.27 -6.76 6.61
C LEU A 104 10.83 -7.97 5.89
N GLN A 105 9.99 -8.98 5.68
CA GLN A 105 10.30 -10.17 4.90
C GLN A 105 9.45 -10.16 3.63
N PHE A 106 10.11 -10.35 2.47
CA PHE A 106 9.40 -10.55 1.21
C PHE A 106 8.64 -11.89 1.26
N LEU A 107 7.38 -11.86 0.87
CA LEU A 107 6.52 -13.04 0.90
C LEU A 107 6.27 -13.59 -0.51
N TYR A 108 5.79 -12.76 -1.42
CA TYR A 108 5.57 -13.06 -2.84
C TYR A 108 5.22 -11.79 -3.61
N SER A 109 5.15 -11.90 -4.94
CA SER A 109 4.56 -10.87 -5.79
C SER A 109 3.40 -11.44 -6.60
N PHE A 110 2.45 -10.59 -6.95
CA PHE A 110 1.32 -10.95 -7.80
C PHE A 110 0.91 -9.77 -8.69
N LEU A 111 0.32 -10.12 -9.82
CA LEU A 111 -0.22 -9.15 -10.76
C LEU A 111 -1.73 -9.09 -10.58
N TYR A 112 -2.27 -7.87 -10.46
CA TYR A 112 -3.71 -7.67 -10.43
C TYR A 112 -4.13 -6.42 -11.19
N LYS A 113 -5.42 -6.40 -11.55
CA LYS A 113 -6.07 -5.25 -12.14
C LYS A 113 -7.43 -5.07 -11.48
N ALA A 114 -7.73 -3.85 -11.03
CA ALA A 114 -8.99 -3.52 -10.39
C ALA A 114 -9.49 -2.14 -10.84
N GLU A 115 -10.75 -2.06 -11.18
CA GLU A 115 -11.42 -0.80 -11.42
C GLU A 115 -11.75 -0.14 -10.07
N LEU A 116 -11.43 1.15 -9.96
CA LEU A 116 -11.66 1.96 -8.77
C LEU A 116 -12.76 2.99 -9.03
N ASP A 117 -13.11 3.74 -7.99
CA ASP A 117 -13.90 4.95 -8.08
C ASP A 117 -13.21 6.02 -8.96
N ASN A 118 -14.00 7.00 -9.41
CA ASN A 118 -13.53 8.12 -10.25
C ASN A 118 -12.91 7.71 -11.61
N GLY A 119 -13.22 6.51 -12.13
CA GLY A 119 -12.73 6.03 -13.42
C GLY A 119 -11.24 5.71 -13.43
N LEU A 120 -10.66 5.45 -12.27
CA LEU A 120 -9.28 5.04 -12.11
C LEU A 120 -9.17 3.51 -12.14
N THR A 121 -8.00 3.03 -12.54
CA THR A 121 -7.68 1.60 -12.60
C THR A 121 -6.38 1.35 -11.88
N GLU A 122 -6.37 0.45 -10.92
CA GLU A 122 -5.14 -0.16 -10.45
C GLU A 122 -4.74 -1.31 -11.36
N HIS A 123 -3.51 -1.28 -11.83
CA HIS A 123 -2.89 -2.36 -12.58
C HIS A 123 -1.46 -2.48 -12.10
N GLU A 124 -1.26 -3.38 -11.15
CA GLU A 124 -0.04 -3.43 -10.35
C GLU A 124 0.60 -4.81 -10.37
N LEU A 125 1.92 -4.81 -10.41
CA LEU A 125 2.73 -5.92 -9.94
C LEU A 125 3.12 -5.60 -8.51
N ASP A 126 2.36 -6.18 -7.57
CA ASP A 126 2.43 -5.89 -6.14
C ASP A 126 3.40 -6.84 -5.43
N HIS A 127 4.37 -6.28 -4.71
CA HIS A 127 5.32 -7.00 -3.86
C HIS A 127 4.82 -7.02 -2.44
N VAL A 128 4.51 -8.20 -1.93
CA VAL A 128 3.97 -8.37 -0.59
C VAL A 128 5.09 -8.61 0.42
N PHE A 129 5.10 -7.79 1.45
CA PHE A 129 6.00 -7.88 2.60
C PHE A 129 5.22 -8.08 3.89
N TRP A 130 5.83 -8.77 4.84
CA TRP A 130 5.26 -8.89 6.17
C TRP A 130 6.32 -8.70 7.26
N GLY A 131 5.87 -8.38 8.47
CA GLY A 131 6.72 -8.21 9.64
C GLY A 131 5.92 -8.24 10.92
N THR A 132 6.61 -8.10 12.04
CA THR A 132 5.98 -8.08 13.37
C THR A 132 6.36 -6.82 14.13
N SER A 133 5.41 -6.25 14.86
CA SER A 133 5.65 -5.11 15.74
C SER A 133 4.57 -5.03 16.83
N ASP A 134 5.00 -4.79 18.06
CA ASP A 134 4.12 -4.44 19.18
C ASP A 134 4.13 -2.93 19.49
N HIS A 135 4.82 -2.14 18.66
CA HIS A 135 4.85 -0.69 18.82
C HIS A 135 3.50 -0.08 18.43
N GLU A 136 3.05 0.87 19.25
CA GLU A 136 1.88 1.69 18.95
C GLU A 136 2.15 2.55 17.71
N PRO A 137 1.29 2.52 16.69
CA PRO A 137 1.47 3.34 15.51
C PRO A 137 1.42 4.84 15.80
N ILE A 138 2.31 5.59 15.15
CA ILE A 138 2.28 7.06 15.12
C ILE A 138 1.88 7.47 13.70
N ILE A 139 0.57 7.55 13.47
CA ILE A 139 0.02 7.76 12.12
C ILE A 139 0.27 9.17 11.59
N ASN A 140 0.58 9.25 10.29
CA ASN A 140 0.53 10.49 9.54
C ASN A 140 -0.91 10.74 9.09
N THR A 141 -1.57 11.73 9.66
CA THR A 141 -3.00 12.00 9.42
C THR A 141 -3.32 12.46 8.00
N SER A 142 -2.32 12.87 7.21
CA SER A 142 -2.50 13.14 5.77
C SER A 142 -2.62 11.87 4.93
N GLU A 143 -2.15 10.73 5.44
CA GLU A 143 -2.16 9.43 4.78
C GLU A 143 -3.18 8.48 5.40
N VAL A 144 -3.31 8.49 6.72
CA VAL A 144 -4.05 7.53 7.53
C VAL A 144 -5.03 8.24 8.46
N ALA A 145 -6.33 7.95 8.34
CA ALA A 145 -7.37 8.53 9.19
C ALA A 145 -7.45 7.80 10.55
N ASN A 146 -7.20 6.49 10.56
CA ASN A 146 -7.30 5.66 11.76
C ASN A 146 -6.54 4.34 11.57
N TYR A 147 -6.32 3.61 12.65
CA TYR A 147 -5.74 2.26 12.62
C TYR A 147 -6.42 1.36 13.67
N LYS A 148 -6.29 0.08 13.51
CA LYS A 148 -6.69 -0.92 14.51
C LYS A 148 -5.91 -2.21 14.37
N TYR A 149 -5.66 -2.87 15.49
CA TYR A 149 -5.31 -4.30 15.51
C TYR A 149 -6.60 -5.13 15.49
N ILE A 150 -6.61 -6.20 14.73
CA ILE A 150 -7.78 -7.06 14.59
C ILE A 150 -7.35 -8.54 14.51
N ASN A 151 -8.07 -9.40 15.20
CA ASN A 151 -7.91 -10.83 15.05
C ASN A 151 -8.24 -11.27 13.61
N VAL A 152 -7.43 -12.17 13.05
CA VAL A 152 -7.54 -12.61 11.65
C VAL A 152 -8.91 -13.26 11.34
N GLU A 153 -9.46 -14.05 12.26
CA GLU A 153 -10.77 -14.68 12.06
C GLU A 153 -11.91 -13.64 12.08
N GLU A 154 -11.78 -12.63 12.96
CA GLU A 154 -12.71 -11.51 13.01
C GLU A 154 -12.65 -10.68 11.74
N LEU A 155 -11.44 -10.36 11.27
CA LEU A 155 -11.20 -9.66 10.01
C LEU A 155 -11.85 -10.39 8.83
N THR A 156 -11.57 -11.67 8.68
CA THR A 156 -12.10 -12.50 7.59
C THR A 156 -13.64 -12.52 7.60
N ARG A 157 -14.24 -12.59 8.77
CA ARG A 157 -15.70 -12.56 8.96
C ARG A 157 -16.28 -11.17 8.60
N ASP A 158 -15.63 -10.09 9.04
CA ASP A 158 -16.09 -8.73 8.73
C ASP A 158 -15.94 -8.41 7.24
N MET A 159 -14.84 -8.81 6.60
CA MET A 159 -14.64 -8.63 5.15
C MET A 159 -15.70 -9.34 4.31
N ARG A 160 -16.10 -10.55 4.70
CA ARG A 160 -17.19 -11.28 4.03
C ARG A 160 -18.56 -10.60 4.20
N LYS A 161 -18.81 -10.05 5.37
CA LYS A 161 -20.09 -9.39 5.70
C LYS A 161 -20.18 -7.98 5.12
N ASN A 162 -19.08 -7.25 5.13
CA ASN A 162 -18.98 -5.83 4.79
C ASN A 162 -17.85 -5.53 3.79
N PRO A 163 -17.82 -6.19 2.61
CA PRO A 163 -16.70 -6.07 1.67
C PRO A 163 -16.46 -4.64 1.16
N ALA A 164 -17.50 -3.81 1.10
CA ALA A 164 -17.40 -2.42 0.67
C ALA A 164 -16.60 -1.51 1.62
N ARG A 165 -16.28 -1.97 2.83
CA ARG A 165 -15.45 -1.23 3.79
C ARG A 165 -13.96 -1.38 3.54
N TYR A 166 -13.55 -2.24 2.63
CA TYR A 166 -12.17 -2.64 2.40
C TYR A 166 -11.73 -2.35 0.97
N THR A 167 -10.45 -2.01 0.80
CA THR A 167 -9.86 -1.74 -0.51
C THR A 167 -9.82 -3.00 -1.38
N GLU A 168 -9.84 -2.82 -2.71
CA GLU A 168 -9.89 -3.93 -3.66
C GLU A 168 -8.63 -4.82 -3.56
N TRP A 169 -7.42 -4.21 -3.57
CA TRP A 169 -6.16 -4.97 -3.47
C TRP A 169 -6.08 -5.80 -2.18
N PHE A 170 -6.54 -5.24 -1.05
CA PHE A 170 -6.53 -5.97 0.21
C PHE A 170 -7.46 -7.19 0.18
N LYS A 171 -8.64 -7.07 -0.42
CA LYS A 171 -9.57 -8.20 -0.61
C LYS A 171 -8.98 -9.28 -1.51
N ILE A 172 -8.21 -8.89 -2.54
CA ILE A 172 -7.60 -9.81 -3.50
C ILE A 172 -6.51 -10.65 -2.83
N CYS A 173 -5.63 -10.05 -2.03
CA CYS A 173 -4.40 -10.72 -1.56
C CYS A 173 -4.48 -11.34 -0.16
N ILE A 174 -5.45 -10.95 0.68
CA ILE A 174 -5.44 -11.32 2.10
C ILE A 174 -5.42 -12.83 2.36
N GLU A 175 -6.17 -13.62 1.61
CA GLU A 175 -6.24 -15.06 1.80
C GLU A 175 -4.87 -15.72 1.49
N ASP A 176 -4.22 -15.32 0.42
CA ASP A 176 -2.88 -15.81 0.05
C ASP A 176 -1.83 -15.39 1.07
N VAL A 177 -1.89 -14.16 1.58
CA VAL A 177 -1.01 -13.67 2.65
C VAL A 177 -1.12 -14.55 3.89
N LEU A 178 -2.35 -14.78 4.38
CA LEU A 178 -2.57 -15.58 5.57
C LEU A 178 -2.09 -17.03 5.41
N ASN A 179 -2.36 -17.64 4.26
CA ASN A 179 -1.91 -18.99 3.96
C ASN A 179 -0.37 -19.10 3.93
N LYS A 180 0.32 -18.12 3.34
CA LYS A 180 1.78 -18.13 3.24
C LYS A 180 2.47 -17.87 4.58
N ILE A 181 1.93 -16.96 5.39
CA ILE A 181 2.48 -16.69 6.73
C ILE A 181 2.34 -17.92 7.63
N ASN A 182 1.19 -18.62 7.61
CA ASN A 182 0.96 -19.84 8.38
C ASN A 182 1.88 -21.00 7.95
N LEU A 183 2.42 -20.98 6.74
CA LEU A 183 3.39 -21.95 6.26
C LEU A 183 4.85 -21.61 6.66
N THR A 184 5.08 -20.37 7.12
CA THR A 184 6.42 -19.83 7.44
C THR A 184 6.70 -19.81 8.95
N THR A 185 5.68 -20.01 9.79
CA THR A 185 5.74 -20.10 11.26
C THR A 185 5.67 -21.55 11.70
#